data_154dbe6fe78f9248abe08c92d4418fbf
#
_entry.id   154dbe6fe78f9248abe08c92d4418fbf
#
_cell.length_a   1.000
_cell.length_b   1.000
_cell.length_c   1.000
_cell.angle_alpha   90.00
_cell.angle_beta   90.00
_cell.angle_gamma   90.00
#
_symmetry.space_group_name_H-M   'P 1'
#
loop_
_entity.id
_entity.type
_entity.pdbx_description
1 polymer ?
#
loop_
_entity_poly.entity_id
_entity_poly.type
_entity_poly.pdbx_seq_one_letter_code
_entity_poly.pdbx_strand_id
1 'polypeptide(L)'
;MASAVGHGCEGKPTTAIRVRIPEGVIAVKPMPKPGWQLATTKGKYARAYDYFGSQLGEGVIEIAWTGGELPDDWYDEFTFRGRLTGFAPGHVVHFPIVQECTEGAVHRWIEIPAAGRNADDYEEPAPGVTIQAKPAS
;
A
#
# COMPACT_ATOMS: atom_id res chain seq x y z
N MET A 1 -6.26 -5.23 -0.57
CA MET A 1 -5.94 -4.43 0.63
C MET A 1 -6.63 -3.08 0.54
N ALA A 2 -7.16 -2.59 1.64
CA ALA A 2 -7.69 -1.24 1.73
C ALA A 2 -6.89 -0.48 2.79
N SER A 3 -6.49 0.76 2.48
CA SER A 3 -5.82 1.65 3.42
C SER A 3 -6.79 2.74 3.84
N ALA A 4 -7.09 2.80 5.13
CA ALA A 4 -7.99 3.80 5.69
C ALA A 4 -7.20 5.05 6.07
N VAL A 5 -7.75 6.22 5.70
CA VAL A 5 -7.17 7.52 6.04
C VAL A 5 -8.16 8.24 6.94
N GLY A 6 -7.86 8.34 8.22
CA GLY A 6 -8.71 8.97 9.22
C GLY A 6 -8.27 10.38 9.63
N HIS A 7 -7.08 10.79 9.23
CA HIS A 7 -6.50 12.09 9.58
C HIS A 7 -5.79 12.72 8.41
N GLY A 8 -5.82 14.04 8.33
CA GLY A 8 -4.91 14.78 7.48
C GLY A 8 -3.55 14.98 8.17
N CYS A 9 -2.71 15.81 7.57
CA CYS A 9 -1.40 16.18 8.11
C CYS A 9 -1.55 17.46 8.93
N GLU A 10 -1.44 17.36 10.25
CA GLU A 10 -1.55 18.54 11.13
C GLU A 10 -2.83 19.34 10.89
N GLY A 11 -3.95 18.65 10.74
CA GLY A 11 -5.25 19.26 10.48
C GLY A 11 -5.51 19.66 9.03
N LYS A 12 -4.54 19.47 8.13
CA LYS A 12 -4.68 19.81 6.71
C LYS A 12 -5.30 18.67 5.93
N PRO A 13 -6.13 18.96 4.91
CA PRO A 13 -6.72 17.92 4.06
C PRO A 13 -5.68 17.09 3.33
N THR A 14 -5.98 15.81 3.14
CA THR A 14 -5.17 14.89 2.34
C THR A 14 -5.47 15.10 0.86
N THR A 15 -4.44 15.26 0.05
CA THR A 15 -4.56 15.50 -1.40
C THR A 15 -3.95 14.41 -2.26
N ALA A 16 -3.11 13.55 -1.71
CA ALA A 16 -2.53 12.42 -2.42
C ALA A 16 -2.17 11.28 -1.49
N ILE A 17 -2.36 10.07 -1.98
CA ILE A 17 -1.94 8.83 -1.32
C ILE A 17 -1.13 8.03 -2.33
N ARG A 18 0.10 7.68 -1.98
CA ARG A 18 0.98 6.84 -2.80
C ARG A 18 1.32 5.59 -2.03
N VAL A 19 1.09 4.44 -2.64
CA VAL A 19 1.35 3.13 -2.02
C VAL A 19 2.44 2.43 -2.79
N ARG A 20 3.51 2.04 -2.10
CA ARG A 20 4.55 1.21 -2.69
C ARG A 20 4.18 -0.25 -2.57
N ILE A 21 4.29 -0.97 -3.70
CA ILE A 21 3.98 -2.40 -3.74
C ILE A 21 5.28 -3.17 -3.52
N PRO A 22 5.37 -3.97 -2.44
CA PRO A 22 6.58 -4.75 -2.16
C PRO A 22 6.75 -5.92 -3.13
N GLU A 23 7.97 -6.41 -3.23
CA GLU A 23 8.29 -7.59 -4.04
C GLU A 23 7.46 -8.79 -3.55
N GLY A 24 6.95 -9.60 -4.47
CA GLY A 24 6.10 -10.75 -4.14
C GLY A 24 4.60 -10.46 -4.16
N VAL A 25 4.20 -9.20 -4.31
CA VAL A 25 2.80 -8.81 -4.52
C VAL A 25 2.62 -8.54 -6.00
N ILE A 26 1.86 -9.39 -6.69
CA ILE A 26 1.72 -9.36 -8.14
C ILE A 26 0.25 -9.21 -8.55
N ALA A 27 0.02 -9.01 -9.85
CA ALA A 27 -1.34 -8.86 -10.42
C ALA A 27 -2.14 -7.78 -9.70
N VAL A 28 -1.48 -6.66 -9.39
CA VAL A 28 -2.07 -5.56 -8.64
C VAL A 28 -3.07 -4.80 -9.50
N LYS A 29 -4.27 -4.60 -8.95
CA LYS A 29 -5.33 -3.83 -9.59
C LYS A 29 -5.87 -2.80 -8.61
N PRO A 30 -5.59 -1.50 -8.81
CA PRO A 30 -6.14 -0.46 -7.94
C PRO A 30 -7.61 -0.18 -8.28
N MET A 31 -8.34 0.26 -7.29
CA MET A 31 -9.73 0.66 -7.45
C MET A 31 -9.80 2.16 -7.73
N PRO A 32 -10.41 2.57 -8.86
CA PRO A 32 -10.64 3.98 -9.13
C PRO A 32 -11.53 4.61 -8.07
N LYS A 33 -11.34 5.90 -7.82
CA LYS A 33 -12.05 6.61 -6.78
C LYS A 33 -12.60 7.93 -7.34
N PRO A 34 -13.92 8.19 -7.22
CA PRO A 34 -14.50 9.45 -7.70
C PRO A 34 -13.81 10.65 -7.05
N GLY A 35 -13.51 11.66 -7.87
CA GLY A 35 -12.83 12.88 -7.40
C GLY A 35 -11.32 12.76 -7.28
N TRP A 36 -10.74 11.59 -7.54
CA TRP A 36 -9.30 11.36 -7.50
C TRP A 36 -8.79 10.86 -8.84
N GLN A 37 -7.57 11.27 -9.19
CA GLN A 37 -6.87 10.74 -10.35
C GLN A 37 -6.07 9.52 -9.91
N LEU A 38 -6.20 8.43 -10.67
CA LEU A 38 -5.49 7.18 -10.39
C LEU A 38 -4.34 7.02 -11.37
N ALA A 39 -3.15 6.79 -10.87
CA ALA A 39 -1.98 6.49 -11.67
C ALA A 39 -1.24 5.28 -11.09
N THR A 40 -0.61 4.51 -11.96
CA THR A 40 0.23 3.39 -11.55
C THR A 40 1.59 3.52 -12.20
N THR A 41 2.63 3.11 -11.46
CA THR A 41 3.98 2.97 -12.00
C THR A 41 4.29 1.50 -12.12
N LYS A 42 4.72 1.06 -13.32
CA LYS A 42 5.13 -0.31 -13.56
C LYS A 42 6.64 -0.42 -13.55
N GLY A 43 7.13 -1.54 -13.06
CA GLY A 43 8.56 -1.83 -13.01
C GLY A 43 8.81 -3.32 -13.07
N LYS A 44 10.08 -3.68 -13.21
CA LYS A 44 10.49 -5.08 -13.25
C LYS A 44 10.53 -5.65 -11.85
N TYR A 45 10.07 -6.90 -11.71
CA TYR A 45 10.23 -7.65 -10.47
C TYR A 45 11.66 -8.19 -10.37
N ALA A 46 12.07 -8.54 -9.16
CA ALA A 46 13.37 -9.16 -8.93
C ALA A 46 13.49 -10.55 -9.60
N ARG A 47 12.34 -11.19 -9.83
CA ARG A 47 12.25 -12.48 -10.54
C ARG A 47 10.90 -12.59 -11.21
N ALA A 48 10.72 -13.60 -12.07
CA ALA A 48 9.42 -13.93 -12.65
C ALA A 48 8.58 -14.72 -11.65
N TYR A 49 7.28 -14.42 -11.62
CA TYR A 49 6.32 -15.11 -10.76
C TYR A 49 5.29 -15.84 -11.61
N ASP A 50 4.93 -17.04 -11.19
CA ASP A 50 3.88 -17.81 -11.85
C ASP A 50 2.51 -17.25 -11.48
N TYR A 51 1.69 -17.00 -12.50
CA TYR A 51 0.33 -16.52 -12.34
C TYR A 51 -0.58 -17.26 -13.31
N PHE A 52 -1.24 -18.30 -12.82
CA PHE A 52 -2.12 -19.15 -13.61
C PHE A 52 -1.44 -19.67 -14.89
N GLY A 53 -0.21 -20.14 -14.77
CA GLY A 53 0.56 -20.70 -15.89
C GLY A 53 1.33 -19.67 -16.70
N SER A 54 1.12 -18.37 -16.46
CA SER A 54 1.90 -17.31 -17.11
C SER A 54 3.01 -16.82 -16.18
N GLN A 55 4.12 -16.39 -16.77
CA GLN A 55 5.24 -15.84 -16.00
C GLN A 55 5.15 -14.31 -16.03
N LEU A 56 5.03 -13.69 -14.85
CA LEU A 56 5.01 -12.23 -14.71
C LEU A 56 6.37 -11.76 -14.22
N GLY A 57 7.09 -11.05 -15.07
CA GLY A 57 8.40 -10.47 -14.74
C GLY A 57 8.34 -8.97 -14.43
N GLU A 58 7.18 -8.35 -14.60
CA GLU A 58 6.97 -6.94 -14.31
C GLU A 58 5.52 -6.67 -13.93
N GLY A 59 5.28 -5.56 -13.30
CA GLY A 59 3.92 -5.16 -12.92
C GLY A 59 3.92 -3.86 -12.15
N VAL A 60 2.81 -3.57 -11.50
CA VAL A 60 2.63 -2.34 -10.72
C VAL A 60 3.52 -2.38 -9.48
N ILE A 61 4.36 -1.38 -9.33
CA ILE A 61 5.23 -1.23 -8.16
C ILE A 61 4.83 -0.03 -7.29
N GLU A 62 4.00 0.86 -7.81
CA GLU A 62 3.46 2.00 -7.06
C GLU A 62 2.08 2.37 -7.57
N ILE A 63 1.17 2.70 -6.65
CA ILE A 63 -0.14 3.23 -6.95
C ILE A 63 -0.24 4.63 -6.37
N ALA A 64 -0.80 5.58 -7.12
CA ALA A 64 -1.03 6.93 -6.65
C ALA A 64 -2.47 7.37 -6.91
N TRP A 65 -3.14 7.85 -5.87
CA TRP A 65 -4.41 8.56 -5.97
C TRP A 65 -4.10 10.03 -5.65
N THR A 66 -4.37 10.92 -6.60
CA THR A 66 -3.99 12.34 -6.50
C THR A 66 -5.16 13.24 -6.91
N GLY A 67 -5.02 14.52 -6.65
CA GLY A 67 -5.94 15.55 -7.11
C GLY A 67 -7.27 15.63 -6.37
N GLY A 68 -7.46 14.78 -5.35
CA GLY A 68 -8.62 14.87 -4.49
C GLY A 68 -8.36 15.76 -3.28
N GLU A 69 -9.33 15.82 -2.40
CA GLU A 69 -9.21 16.53 -1.13
C GLU A 69 -10.06 15.81 -0.09
N LEU A 70 -9.40 15.23 0.91
CA LEU A 70 -10.07 14.58 2.03
C LEU A 70 -9.85 15.44 3.28
N PRO A 71 -10.89 16.14 3.77
CA PRO A 71 -10.78 16.93 4.98
C PRO A 71 -10.34 16.09 6.19
N ASP A 72 -9.63 16.72 7.12
CA ASP A 72 -9.11 16.06 8.32
C ASP A 72 -10.22 15.39 9.16
N ASP A 73 -11.42 15.97 9.17
CA ASP A 73 -12.56 15.45 9.93
C ASP A 73 -13.26 14.26 9.28
N TRP A 74 -12.89 13.92 8.04
CA TRP A 74 -13.53 12.85 7.27
C TRP A 74 -12.60 11.67 7.09
N TYR A 75 -13.21 10.51 6.85
CA TYR A 75 -12.54 9.24 6.66
C TYR A 75 -12.83 8.73 5.25
N ASP A 76 -11.83 8.10 4.64
CA ASP A 76 -11.99 7.42 3.37
C ASP A 76 -11.01 6.25 3.26
N GLU A 77 -11.25 5.39 2.29
CA GLU A 77 -10.42 4.21 2.02
C GLU A 77 -9.89 4.24 0.60
N PHE A 78 -8.64 3.80 0.45
CA PHE A 78 -7.97 3.64 -0.84
C PHE A 78 -7.67 2.17 -1.02
N THR A 79 -8.27 1.55 -2.05
CA THR A 79 -8.33 0.09 -2.17
C THR A 79 -7.63 -0.41 -3.43
N PHE A 80 -6.92 -1.52 -3.30
CA PHE A 80 -6.38 -2.26 -4.43
C PHE A 80 -6.41 -3.75 -4.14
N ARG A 81 -6.34 -4.55 -5.20
CA ARG A 81 -6.24 -6.01 -5.12
C ARG A 81 -4.85 -6.42 -5.56
N GLY A 82 -4.34 -7.48 -4.96
CA GLY A 82 -3.07 -8.06 -5.36
C GLY A 82 -3.00 -9.51 -4.93
N ARG A 83 -2.11 -10.27 -5.55
CA ARG A 83 -1.83 -11.65 -5.18
C ARG A 83 -0.50 -11.71 -4.43
N LEU A 84 -0.54 -12.25 -3.22
CA LEU A 84 0.66 -12.48 -2.41
C LEU A 84 1.27 -13.82 -2.83
N THR A 85 2.54 -13.86 -3.16
CA THR A 85 3.20 -15.08 -3.62
C THR A 85 4.60 -15.21 -3.02
N GLY A 86 4.95 -16.44 -2.65
CA GLY A 86 6.28 -16.76 -2.12
C GLY A 86 6.51 -16.40 -0.66
N PHE A 87 5.48 -16.00 0.06
CA PHE A 87 5.59 -15.66 1.48
C PHE A 87 5.25 -16.85 2.36
N ALA A 88 6.01 -17.02 3.46
CA ALA A 88 5.73 -18.02 4.47
C ALA A 88 4.59 -17.58 5.38
N PRO A 89 3.79 -18.53 5.93
CA PRO A 89 2.80 -18.18 6.96
C PRO A 89 3.44 -17.47 8.15
N GLY A 90 2.77 -16.46 8.67
CA GLY A 90 3.28 -15.66 9.77
C GLY A 90 4.15 -14.47 9.35
N HIS A 91 4.58 -14.44 8.09
CA HIS A 91 5.32 -13.28 7.57
C HIS A 91 4.40 -12.07 7.46
N VAL A 92 4.92 -10.90 7.77
CA VAL A 92 4.17 -9.64 7.62
C VAL A 92 4.71 -8.90 6.40
N VAL A 93 3.83 -8.65 5.44
CA VAL A 93 4.16 -7.90 4.23
C VAL A 93 3.77 -6.44 4.45
N HIS A 94 4.74 -5.53 4.34
CA HIS A 94 4.52 -4.11 4.59
C HIS A 94 4.35 -3.33 3.29
N PHE A 95 3.40 -2.40 3.30
CA PHE A 95 3.10 -1.53 2.17
C PHE A 95 3.40 -0.08 2.56
N PRO A 96 4.59 0.43 2.26
CA PRO A 96 4.92 1.82 2.56
C PRO A 96 3.95 2.79 1.87
N ILE A 97 3.50 3.79 2.61
CA ILE A 97 2.53 4.77 2.13
C ILE A 97 3.06 6.17 2.37
N VAL A 98 2.96 7.03 1.35
CA VAL A 98 3.21 8.46 1.48
C VAL A 98 1.87 9.17 1.37
N GLN A 99 1.51 9.93 2.39
CA GLN A 99 0.32 10.76 2.44
C GLN A 99 0.74 12.21 2.24
N GLU A 100 0.26 12.84 1.17
CA GLU A 100 0.50 14.25 0.90
C GLU A 100 -0.74 15.05 1.23
N CYS A 101 -0.55 16.19 1.86
CA CYS A 101 -1.60 17.09 2.28
C CYS A 101 -1.40 18.47 1.67
N THR A 102 -2.35 19.40 1.88
CA THR A 102 -2.21 20.77 1.39
C THR A 102 -1.00 21.46 2.02
N GLU A 103 -0.49 22.49 1.35
CA GLU A 103 0.62 23.33 1.81
C GLU A 103 1.93 22.56 2.03
N GLY A 104 2.11 21.46 1.29
CA GLY A 104 3.35 20.67 1.33
C GLY A 104 3.53 19.79 2.56
N ALA A 105 2.52 19.65 3.41
CA ALA A 105 2.59 18.75 4.55
C ALA A 105 2.56 17.28 4.07
N VAL A 106 3.39 16.43 4.66
CA VAL A 106 3.55 15.04 4.23
C VAL A 106 3.74 14.14 5.45
N HIS A 107 3.07 12.98 5.44
CA HIS A 107 3.37 11.87 6.32
C HIS A 107 3.89 10.69 5.49
N ARG A 108 4.97 10.09 5.95
CA ARG A 108 5.58 8.93 5.30
C ARG A 108 5.46 7.72 6.21
N TRP A 109 4.44 6.91 5.98
CA TRP A 109 4.17 5.67 6.72
C TRP A 109 5.02 4.56 6.10
N ILE A 110 6.34 4.65 6.29
CA ILE A 110 7.32 3.81 5.59
C ILE A 110 8.22 3.00 6.52
N GLU A 111 8.12 3.18 7.83
CA GLU A 111 8.97 2.47 8.78
C GLU A 111 8.54 1.01 8.87
N ILE A 112 9.46 0.10 8.57
CA ILE A 112 9.21 -1.34 8.63
C ILE A 112 9.83 -1.87 9.92
N PRO A 113 9.02 -2.46 10.83
CA PRO A 113 9.55 -2.96 12.10
C PRO A 113 10.68 -3.98 11.91
N ALA A 114 11.77 -3.78 12.63
CA ALA A 114 12.87 -4.74 12.66
C ALA A 114 12.44 -6.01 13.41
N ALA A 115 13.19 -7.09 13.22
CA ALA A 115 12.93 -8.34 13.92
C ALA A 115 12.89 -8.12 15.43
N GLY A 116 11.86 -8.64 16.09
CA GLY A 116 11.66 -8.48 17.52
C GLY A 116 10.98 -7.18 17.94
N ARG A 117 10.63 -6.31 16.99
CA ARG A 117 9.88 -5.09 17.25
C ARG A 117 8.50 -5.15 16.62
N ASN A 118 7.58 -4.32 17.10
CA ASN A 118 6.24 -4.22 16.53
C ASN A 118 5.97 -2.80 16.02
N ALA A 119 4.84 -2.61 15.34
CA ALA A 119 4.49 -1.32 14.73
C ALA A 119 4.37 -0.19 15.75
N ASP A 120 4.00 -0.49 16.99
CA ASP A 120 3.84 0.52 18.05
C ASP A 120 5.19 1.12 18.50
N ASP A 121 6.31 0.49 18.15
CA ASP A 121 7.65 1.02 18.45
C ASP A 121 8.05 2.15 17.50
N TYR A 122 7.25 2.43 16.47
CA TYR A 122 7.55 3.40 15.43
C TYR A 122 6.50 4.49 15.36
N GLU A 123 6.90 5.70 15.01
CA GLU A 123 6.01 6.85 14.90
C GLU A 123 5.13 6.79 13.64
N GLU A 124 5.72 6.39 12.52
CA GLU A 124 5.03 6.29 11.23
C GLU A 124 5.30 4.92 10.57
N PRO A 125 4.75 3.82 11.14
CA PRO A 125 5.02 2.49 10.60
C PRO A 125 4.28 2.24 9.30
N ALA A 126 4.91 1.48 8.39
CA ALA A 126 4.26 1.03 7.18
C ALA A 126 3.15 0.02 7.54
N PRO A 127 1.95 0.15 6.93
CA PRO A 127 0.90 -0.85 7.12
C PRO A 127 1.35 -2.24 6.68
N GLY A 128 0.95 -3.26 7.42
CA GLY A 128 1.34 -4.64 7.16
C GLY A 128 0.15 -5.57 7.01
N VAL A 129 0.36 -6.64 6.25
CA VAL A 129 -0.58 -7.74 6.08
C VAL A 129 0.13 -9.02 6.52
N THR A 130 -0.47 -9.73 7.47
CA THR A 130 0.08 -11.00 7.95
C THR A 130 -0.36 -12.13 7.03
N ILE A 131 0.60 -12.94 6.60
CA ILE A 131 0.34 -14.11 5.76
C ILE A 131 -0.22 -15.23 6.64
N GLN A 132 -1.37 -15.75 6.26
CA GLN A 132 -2.00 -16.87 6.95
C GLN A 132 -1.75 -18.17 6.20
N ALA A 133 -1.69 -19.28 6.95
CA ALA A 133 -1.61 -20.60 6.33
C ALA A 133 -2.92 -20.88 5.58
N LYS A 134 -2.83 -21.59 4.44
CA LYS A 134 -4.02 -22.00 3.71
C LYS A 134 -4.83 -22.94 4.59
N PRO A 135 -6.17 -22.77 4.63
CA PRO A 135 -7.02 -23.75 5.32
C PRO A 135 -6.85 -25.12 4.66
N ALA A 136 -6.91 -26.17 5.48
CA ALA A 136 -6.97 -27.52 4.95
C ALA A 136 -8.29 -27.70 4.19
N SER A 137 -8.21 -28.19 2.97
CA SER A 137 -9.38 -28.43 2.13
C SER A 137 -9.66 -29.90 1.96
#